data_481df54fdd5bc2cc84f305aaa87e27f7
#
_entry.id   481df54fdd5bc2cc84f305aaa87e27f7
#
_cell.length_a   1.000
_cell.length_b   1.000
_cell.length_c   1.000
_cell.angle_alpha   90.00
_cell.angle_beta   90.00
_cell.angle_gamma   90.00
#
_symmetry.space_group_name_H-M   'P 1'
#
loop_
_entity.id
_entity.type
_entity.pdbx_description
1 polymer ?
#
loop_
_entity_poly.entity_id
_entity_poly.type
_entity_poly.pdbx_seq_one_letter_code
_entity_poly.pdbx_strand_id
1 'polypeptide(L)'
;MKKKTIKLTVLSIGLASLLGFSQGVYAGTANDVYKIQKGDTLYSIAKRYNTTVAALKEINHLGSNLIIAGKTLKLGTIITVKKGDTLSKIARAYGLTVSELKKINSLKSDKIYPGQKLVVAKAGKPAGSSYDAAKIAVTLKVKSGYSFDKEEPGKYILQYKKDGTYFARIEVLDAKANVAAVKKNAAEYLKSTGKVIEIKKQNYHPFYRNAEFYLHASNSKASQNVVVKRVNGKLLKFTIHFANKEESEGITPYIIEMLQTTTAK
;
A
#
# COMPACT_ATOMS: atom_id res chain seq x y z
N MET A 1 -8.89 -44.54 10.85
CA MET A 1 -8.62 -43.13 10.39
C MET A 1 -7.28 -42.71 10.95
N LYS A 2 -6.23 -42.66 10.13
CA LYS A 2 -4.86 -42.33 10.57
C LYS A 2 -4.67 -40.79 10.57
N LYS A 3 -4.46 -40.19 11.72
CA LYS A 3 -4.08 -38.78 11.87
C LYS A 3 -2.67 -38.58 11.34
N LYS A 4 -2.51 -37.86 10.22
CA LYS A 4 -1.21 -37.42 9.73
C LYS A 4 -0.76 -36.19 10.54
N THR A 5 0.21 -36.40 11.40
CA THR A 5 0.94 -35.37 12.10
C THR A 5 1.92 -34.72 11.13
N ILE A 6 1.71 -33.48 10.77
CA ILE A 6 2.66 -32.69 9.97
C ILE A 6 3.74 -32.18 10.92
N LYS A 7 4.96 -32.72 10.81
CA LYS A 7 6.14 -32.21 11.50
C LYS A 7 6.55 -30.90 10.84
N LEU A 8 6.50 -29.81 11.61
CA LEU A 8 7.02 -28.52 11.23
C LEU A 8 8.55 -28.54 11.44
N THR A 9 9.30 -28.60 10.36
CA THR A 9 10.77 -28.51 10.42
C THR A 9 11.14 -27.03 10.50
N VAL A 10 11.49 -26.57 11.68
CA VAL A 10 12.08 -25.24 11.91
C VAL A 10 13.58 -25.37 11.62
N LEU A 11 14.04 -24.82 10.51
CA LEU A 11 15.47 -24.73 10.21
C LEU A 11 16.00 -23.41 10.79
N SER A 12 16.54 -23.48 12.00
CA SER A 12 17.28 -22.39 12.63
C SER A 12 18.75 -22.46 12.21
N ILE A 13 19.21 -21.51 11.41
CA ILE A 13 20.65 -21.29 11.22
C ILE A 13 21.01 -20.04 12.00
N GLY A 14 21.55 -20.25 13.20
CA GLY A 14 22.21 -19.23 13.98
C GLY A 14 23.68 -19.14 13.59
N LEU A 15 24.14 -17.94 13.26
CA LEU A 15 25.57 -17.61 13.35
C LEU A 15 25.70 -16.29 14.13
N ALA A 16 26.08 -16.43 15.39
CA ALA A 16 26.45 -15.33 16.25
C ALA A 16 27.95 -15.08 16.05
N SER A 17 28.35 -13.91 15.56
CA SER A 17 29.72 -13.42 15.69
C SER A 17 29.78 -12.38 16.83
N LEU A 18 30.65 -12.67 17.79
CA LEU A 18 31.02 -11.82 18.92
C LEU A 18 31.60 -10.48 18.44
N LEU A 19 31.01 -9.40 18.86
CA LEU A 19 31.70 -8.18 19.26
C LEU A 19 30.77 -7.42 20.21
N GLY A 20 31.27 -7.14 21.41
CA GLY A 20 30.52 -6.61 22.53
C GLY A 20 30.04 -5.18 22.33
N PHE A 21 28.75 -5.06 22.21
CA PHE A 21 27.97 -3.88 22.57
C PHE A 21 26.68 -4.40 23.23
N SER A 22 26.47 -4.03 24.50
CA SER A 22 25.26 -4.33 25.24
C SER A 22 24.08 -3.47 24.71
N GLN A 23 23.64 -3.77 23.51
CA GLN A 23 22.36 -3.33 22.97
C GLN A 23 21.44 -4.55 23.04
N GLY A 24 20.31 -4.41 23.73
CA GLY A 24 19.33 -5.47 23.87
C GLY A 24 18.94 -6.02 22.48
N VAL A 25 19.47 -7.18 22.18
CA VAL A 25 19.12 -7.89 20.93
C VAL A 25 17.67 -8.32 21.06
N TYR A 26 16.81 -7.65 20.33
CA TYR A 26 15.45 -8.10 20.11
C TYR A 26 15.53 -9.32 19.18
N ALA A 27 15.44 -10.51 19.74
CA ALA A 27 15.35 -11.74 18.94
C ALA A 27 13.94 -11.82 18.33
N GLY A 28 13.76 -11.12 17.19
CA GLY A 28 12.63 -11.31 16.32
C GLY A 28 12.99 -12.34 15.26
N THR A 29 12.16 -13.35 15.06
CA THR A 29 12.30 -14.29 13.95
C THR A 29 12.16 -13.53 12.62
N ALA A 30 13.12 -13.72 11.73
CA ALA A 30 13.17 -13.01 10.46
C ALA A 30 12.00 -13.40 9.55
N ASN A 31 11.41 -12.40 8.91
CA ASN A 31 10.60 -12.45 7.68
C ASN A 31 9.78 -13.73 7.43
N ASP A 32 8.83 -14.05 8.31
CA ASP A 32 7.92 -15.14 8.03
C ASP A 32 6.96 -14.74 6.90
N VAL A 33 7.01 -15.51 5.82
CA VAL A 33 6.11 -15.41 4.68
C VAL A 33 5.12 -16.56 4.76
N TYR A 34 3.86 -16.25 4.68
CA TYR A 34 2.78 -17.24 4.68
C TYR A 34 2.19 -17.40 3.27
N LYS A 35 2.07 -18.63 2.80
CA LYS A 35 1.35 -18.93 1.55
C LYS A 35 -0.14 -19.06 1.85
N ILE A 36 -0.93 -18.12 1.34
CA ILE A 36 -2.38 -18.05 1.56
C ILE A 36 -3.03 -19.31 1.03
N GLN A 37 -3.85 -19.97 1.87
CA GLN A 37 -4.61 -21.15 1.55
C GLN A 37 -6.05 -20.79 1.12
N LYS A 38 -6.72 -21.70 0.42
CA LYS A 38 -8.14 -21.55 0.10
C LYS A 38 -8.96 -21.49 1.41
N GLY A 39 -9.80 -20.46 1.54
CA GLY A 39 -10.62 -20.23 2.75
C GLY A 39 -9.93 -19.35 3.81
N ASP A 40 -8.67 -18.94 3.61
CA ASP A 40 -8.03 -17.99 4.51
C ASP A 40 -8.65 -16.59 4.38
N THR A 41 -8.68 -15.89 5.51
CA THR A 41 -8.99 -14.47 5.60
C THR A 41 -7.84 -13.76 6.31
N LEU A 42 -7.67 -12.44 6.09
CA LEU A 42 -6.69 -11.67 6.87
C LEU A 42 -6.93 -11.81 8.38
N TYR A 43 -8.20 -11.93 8.81
CA TYR A 43 -8.55 -12.12 10.20
C TYR A 43 -8.07 -13.47 10.74
N SER A 44 -8.34 -14.59 10.03
CA SER A 44 -7.91 -15.92 10.45
C SER A 44 -6.38 -16.04 10.50
N ILE A 45 -5.69 -15.44 9.53
CA ILE A 45 -4.22 -15.40 9.50
C ILE A 45 -3.68 -14.52 10.64
N ALA A 46 -4.24 -13.33 10.85
CA ALA A 46 -3.83 -12.44 11.93
C ALA A 46 -3.95 -13.12 13.31
N LYS A 47 -5.08 -13.79 13.56
CA LYS A 47 -5.30 -14.56 14.80
C LYS A 47 -4.30 -15.71 14.97
N ARG A 48 -4.06 -16.48 13.90
CA ARG A 48 -3.12 -17.64 13.89
C ARG A 48 -1.69 -17.21 14.20
N TYR A 49 -1.26 -16.09 13.65
CA TYR A 49 0.12 -15.59 13.79
C TYR A 49 0.28 -14.48 14.81
N ASN A 50 -0.75 -14.24 15.65
CA ASN A 50 -0.73 -13.27 16.73
C ASN A 50 -0.32 -11.85 16.27
N THR A 51 -0.82 -11.45 15.12
CA THR A 51 -0.67 -10.12 14.53
C THR A 51 -2.04 -9.46 14.37
N THR A 52 -2.13 -8.34 13.67
CA THR A 52 -3.41 -7.66 13.41
C THR A 52 -3.71 -7.61 11.91
N VAL A 53 -4.99 -7.50 11.54
CA VAL A 53 -5.40 -7.27 10.15
C VAL A 53 -4.77 -5.97 9.61
N ALA A 54 -4.69 -4.93 10.45
CA ALA A 54 -4.06 -3.67 10.09
C ALA A 54 -2.57 -3.85 9.77
N ALA A 55 -1.83 -4.59 10.62
CA ALA A 55 -0.43 -4.91 10.38
C ALA A 55 -0.22 -5.69 9.09
N LEU A 56 -1.00 -6.75 8.86
CA LEU A 56 -0.92 -7.53 7.63
C LEU A 56 -1.19 -6.69 6.38
N LYS A 57 -2.18 -5.80 6.44
CA LYS A 57 -2.47 -4.87 5.33
C LYS A 57 -1.33 -3.90 5.08
N GLU A 58 -0.81 -3.27 6.12
CA GLU A 58 0.27 -2.28 6.01
C GLU A 58 1.55 -2.91 5.46
N ILE A 59 1.99 -4.05 6.02
CA ILE A 59 3.24 -4.74 5.62
C ILE A 59 3.17 -5.24 4.18
N ASN A 60 1.96 -5.61 3.72
CA ASN A 60 1.73 -6.15 2.38
C ASN A 60 1.16 -5.12 1.39
N HIS A 61 1.01 -3.85 1.80
CA HIS A 61 0.43 -2.78 0.99
C HIS A 61 -0.96 -3.12 0.43
N LEU A 62 -1.81 -3.76 1.26
CA LEU A 62 -3.14 -4.16 0.87
C LEU A 62 -4.14 -3.02 1.05
N GLY A 63 -4.73 -2.56 -0.04
CA GLY A 63 -5.79 -1.55 -0.01
C GLY A 63 -7.13 -2.06 0.54
N SER A 64 -7.35 -3.38 0.55
CA SER A 64 -8.58 -4.03 1.02
C SER A 64 -8.25 -5.26 1.87
N ASN A 65 -9.28 -5.95 2.38
CA ASN A 65 -9.12 -7.21 3.10
C ASN A 65 -9.05 -8.43 2.16
N LEU A 66 -9.14 -8.21 0.86
CA LEU A 66 -9.10 -9.29 -0.12
C LEU A 66 -7.69 -9.86 -0.24
N ILE A 67 -7.56 -11.17 -0.05
CA ILE A 67 -6.35 -11.95 -0.27
C ILE A 67 -6.63 -13.11 -1.21
N ILE A 68 -5.61 -13.53 -1.95
CA ILE A 68 -5.77 -14.54 -3.01
C ILE A 68 -5.01 -15.80 -2.61
N ALA A 69 -5.68 -16.94 -2.61
CA ALA A 69 -5.05 -18.24 -2.35
C ALA A 69 -3.87 -18.50 -3.30
N GLY A 70 -2.80 -19.08 -2.77
CA GLY A 70 -1.57 -19.34 -3.49
C GLY A 70 -0.59 -18.16 -3.52
N LYS A 71 -0.98 -16.94 -3.16
CA LYS A 71 -0.08 -15.79 -2.97
C LYS A 71 0.62 -15.87 -1.62
N THR A 72 1.76 -15.16 -1.52
CA THR A 72 2.49 -15.02 -0.27
C THR A 72 2.09 -13.75 0.46
N LEU A 73 1.99 -13.87 1.79
CA LEU A 73 1.68 -12.78 2.71
C LEU A 73 2.81 -12.65 3.73
N LYS A 74 3.41 -11.48 3.85
CA LYS A 74 4.40 -11.17 4.90
C LYS A 74 3.68 -11.03 6.23
N LEU A 75 4.15 -11.75 7.25
CA LEU A 75 3.52 -11.75 8.57
C LEU A 75 4.07 -10.63 9.48
N GLY A 76 5.28 -10.16 9.19
CA GLY A 76 6.00 -9.19 10.01
C GLY A 76 6.73 -9.83 11.19
N THR A 77 7.65 -9.08 11.77
CA THR A 77 8.37 -9.47 12.99
C THR A 77 7.60 -8.98 14.20
N ILE A 78 7.31 -9.88 15.15
CA ILE A 78 6.64 -9.54 16.40
C ILE A 78 7.68 -9.47 17.52
N ILE A 79 7.71 -8.36 18.23
CA ILE A 79 8.54 -8.18 19.42
C ILE A 79 7.68 -8.05 20.67
N THR A 80 8.30 -8.33 21.82
CA THR A 80 7.70 -8.04 23.13
C THR A 80 8.39 -6.82 23.74
N VAL A 81 7.62 -5.81 24.09
CA VAL A 81 8.09 -4.59 24.75
C VAL A 81 8.72 -4.94 26.10
N LYS A 82 9.92 -4.45 26.36
CA LYS A 82 10.65 -4.63 27.63
C LYS A 82 10.52 -3.39 28.50
N LYS A 83 10.81 -3.52 29.80
CA LYS A 83 10.88 -2.37 30.73
C LYS A 83 11.93 -1.36 30.22
N GLY A 84 11.56 -0.09 30.09
CA GLY A 84 12.42 0.99 29.59
C GLY A 84 12.40 1.17 28.07
N ASP A 85 11.61 0.36 27.33
CA ASP A 85 11.39 0.59 25.91
C ASP A 85 10.49 1.80 25.67
N THR A 86 10.75 2.48 24.56
CA THR A 86 9.91 3.55 24.03
C THR A 86 9.62 3.29 22.55
N LEU A 87 8.51 3.81 22.02
CA LEU A 87 8.21 3.71 20.60
C LEU A 87 9.36 4.24 19.73
N SER A 88 10.01 5.33 20.14
CA SER A 88 11.14 5.92 19.41
C SER A 88 12.35 4.98 19.35
N LYS A 89 12.71 4.32 20.46
CA LYS A 89 13.80 3.34 20.48
C LYS A 89 13.50 2.14 19.60
N ILE A 90 12.28 1.58 19.72
CA ILE A 90 11.83 0.43 18.94
C ILE A 90 11.78 0.81 17.45
N ALA A 91 11.12 1.90 17.08
CA ALA A 91 11.01 2.34 15.70
C ALA A 91 12.39 2.50 15.05
N ARG A 92 13.34 3.17 15.73
CA ARG A 92 14.72 3.36 15.24
C ARG A 92 15.43 2.01 15.04
N ALA A 93 15.30 1.06 15.98
CA ALA A 93 15.94 -0.26 15.89
C ALA A 93 15.50 -1.06 14.67
N TYR A 94 14.26 -0.84 14.21
CA TYR A 94 13.69 -1.54 13.04
C TYR A 94 13.56 -0.67 11.78
N GLY A 95 14.18 0.52 11.78
CA GLY A 95 14.16 1.44 10.63
C GLY A 95 12.78 1.98 10.30
N LEU A 96 11.92 2.10 11.31
CA LEU A 96 10.59 2.69 11.24
C LEU A 96 10.60 4.10 11.82
N THR A 97 9.64 4.91 11.41
CA THR A 97 9.24 6.10 12.17
C THR A 97 8.27 5.70 13.30
N VAL A 98 8.13 6.55 14.33
CA VAL A 98 7.14 6.34 15.40
C VAL A 98 5.73 6.28 14.82
N SER A 99 5.43 7.10 13.81
CA SER A 99 4.14 7.13 13.13
C SER A 99 3.84 5.80 12.41
N GLU A 100 4.80 5.25 11.67
CA GLU A 100 4.67 3.94 11.01
C GLU A 100 4.46 2.82 12.03
N LEU A 101 5.24 2.81 13.13
CA LEU A 101 5.09 1.81 14.19
C LEU A 101 3.72 1.88 14.86
N LYS A 102 3.20 3.09 15.12
CA LYS A 102 1.84 3.30 15.64
C LYS A 102 0.79 2.80 14.67
N LYS A 103 0.91 3.15 13.39
CA LYS A 103 -0.04 2.75 12.32
C LYS A 103 -0.11 1.24 12.16
N ILE A 104 1.04 0.56 12.05
CA ILE A 104 1.14 -0.90 11.94
C ILE A 104 0.43 -1.59 13.12
N ASN A 105 0.56 -1.02 14.33
CA ASN A 105 0.01 -1.61 15.56
C ASN A 105 -1.33 -1.00 16.01
N SER A 106 -1.92 -0.10 15.22
CA SER A 106 -3.18 0.60 15.54
C SER A 106 -3.14 1.33 16.90
N LEU A 107 -1.96 1.88 17.27
CA LEU A 107 -1.78 2.58 18.53
C LEU A 107 -2.33 3.99 18.46
N LYS A 108 -3.22 4.35 19.40
CA LYS A 108 -3.81 5.68 19.50
C LYS A 108 -2.92 6.69 20.25
N SER A 109 -1.98 6.20 21.06
CA SER A 109 -1.05 7.02 21.85
C SER A 109 0.36 6.46 21.79
N ASP A 110 1.33 7.17 22.39
CA ASP A 110 2.73 6.75 22.46
C ASP A 110 3.01 5.82 23.64
N LYS A 111 2.00 5.57 24.49
CA LYS A 111 2.15 4.68 25.65
C LYS A 111 2.22 3.23 25.21
N ILE A 112 3.27 2.54 25.62
CA ILE A 112 3.47 1.10 25.48
C ILE A 112 3.85 0.51 26.84
N TYR A 113 3.54 -0.76 27.04
CA TYR A 113 3.72 -1.43 28.33
C TYR A 113 4.63 -2.64 28.19
N PRO A 114 5.46 -2.96 29.19
CA PRO A 114 6.21 -4.20 29.24
C PRO A 114 5.30 -5.41 29.02
N GLY A 115 5.73 -6.35 28.19
CA GLY A 115 4.91 -7.51 27.80
C GLY A 115 4.01 -7.27 26.57
N GLN A 116 3.77 -6.02 26.17
CA GLN A 116 3.00 -5.72 24.98
C GLN A 116 3.70 -6.25 23.74
N LYS A 117 2.94 -6.89 22.84
CA LYS A 117 3.47 -7.34 21.55
C LYS A 117 3.27 -6.27 20.50
N LEU A 118 4.33 -5.98 19.74
CA LEU A 118 4.31 -5.04 18.64
C LEU A 118 4.84 -5.70 17.36
N VAL A 119 4.17 -5.43 16.25
CA VAL A 119 4.67 -5.77 14.92
C VAL A 119 5.63 -4.66 14.48
N VAL A 120 6.84 -5.04 14.10
CA VAL A 120 7.93 -4.11 13.78
C VAL A 120 8.46 -4.25 12.35
N ALA A 121 7.80 -5.04 11.52
CA ALA A 121 8.23 -5.16 10.14
C ALA A 121 7.97 -3.87 9.37
N LYS A 122 9.02 -3.31 8.82
CA LYS A 122 8.89 -2.27 7.80
C LYS A 122 8.16 -2.88 6.60
N ALA A 123 7.10 -2.22 6.14
CA ALA A 123 6.54 -2.51 4.83
C ALA A 123 7.71 -2.51 3.84
N GLY A 124 8.11 -3.70 3.40
CA GLY A 124 9.36 -3.85 2.66
C GLY A 124 9.32 -3.00 1.39
N LYS A 125 10.19 -2.01 1.33
CA LYS A 125 10.61 -1.46 0.05
C LYS A 125 10.98 -2.68 -0.81
N PRO A 126 10.50 -2.82 -2.04
CA PRO A 126 10.87 -3.98 -2.87
C PRO A 126 12.38 -4.14 -2.83
N ALA A 127 12.86 -5.32 -2.43
CA ALA A 127 14.28 -5.59 -2.30
C ALA A 127 14.96 -5.29 -3.64
N GLY A 128 15.89 -4.34 -3.67
CA GLY A 128 16.68 -3.98 -4.86
C GLY A 128 16.34 -2.67 -5.55
N SER A 129 15.36 -1.89 -5.09
CA SER A 129 15.07 -0.58 -5.68
C SER A 129 15.81 0.54 -4.93
N SER A 130 16.79 1.16 -5.58
CA SER A 130 17.36 2.46 -5.17
C SER A 130 16.37 3.63 -5.37
N TYR A 131 15.14 3.31 -5.75
CA TYR A 131 14.08 4.25 -6.08
C TYR A 131 13.42 4.79 -4.81
N ASP A 132 13.55 6.09 -4.61
CA ASP A 132 12.95 6.81 -3.50
C ASP A 132 11.80 7.69 -3.99
N ALA A 133 10.58 7.15 -3.96
CA ALA A 133 9.36 7.88 -4.33
C ALA A 133 9.17 9.17 -3.50
N ALA A 134 9.74 9.23 -2.29
CA ALA A 134 9.64 10.40 -1.44
C ALA A 134 10.39 11.63 -1.99
N LYS A 135 11.43 11.39 -2.81
CA LYS A 135 12.24 12.43 -3.45
C LYS A 135 11.59 13.01 -4.71
N ILE A 136 10.53 12.38 -5.21
CA ILE A 136 9.83 12.87 -6.40
C ILE A 136 8.69 13.75 -5.96
N ALA A 137 8.79 15.03 -6.28
CA ALA A 137 7.72 15.99 -6.08
C ALA A 137 6.73 15.92 -7.24
N VAL A 138 5.46 15.66 -6.92
CA VAL A 138 4.36 15.75 -7.89
C VAL A 138 3.62 17.04 -7.63
N THR A 139 3.37 17.81 -8.67
CA THR A 139 2.57 19.04 -8.62
C THR A 139 1.57 19.09 -9.76
N LEU A 140 0.51 19.84 -9.59
CA LEU A 140 -0.49 20.12 -10.62
C LEU A 140 -1.15 21.48 -10.37
N LYS A 141 -1.85 22.02 -11.37
CA LYS A 141 -2.61 23.27 -11.23
C LYS A 141 -3.97 22.95 -10.62
N VAL A 142 -4.20 23.41 -9.37
CA VAL A 142 -5.46 23.16 -8.64
C VAL A 142 -6.47 24.28 -8.91
N LYS A 143 -7.69 23.92 -9.30
CA LYS A 143 -8.81 24.84 -9.47
C LYS A 143 -9.49 25.13 -8.12
N SER A 144 -10.18 26.27 -8.03
CA SER A 144 -11.01 26.61 -6.87
C SER A 144 -12.03 25.49 -6.62
N GLY A 145 -12.30 25.20 -5.34
CA GLY A 145 -13.19 24.11 -4.93
C GLY A 145 -12.54 22.73 -4.81
N TYR A 146 -11.24 22.60 -5.16
CA TYR A 146 -10.49 21.36 -5.02
C TYR A 146 -9.33 21.53 -4.03
N SER A 147 -8.79 20.41 -3.53
CA SER A 147 -7.54 20.34 -2.79
C SER A 147 -6.59 19.33 -3.44
N PHE A 148 -5.29 19.56 -3.26
CA PHE A 148 -4.26 18.63 -3.68
C PHE A 148 -3.26 18.49 -2.54
N ASP A 149 -3.24 17.32 -1.92
CA ASP A 149 -2.52 17.06 -0.68
C ASP A 149 -1.62 15.85 -0.83
N LYS A 150 -0.54 15.82 -0.07
CA LYS A 150 0.34 14.66 0.04
C LYS A 150 -0.19 13.74 1.14
N GLU A 151 -0.64 12.52 0.78
CA GLU A 151 -1.11 11.50 1.73
C GLU A 151 0.08 10.78 2.39
N GLU A 152 1.08 10.40 1.58
CA GLU A 152 2.26 9.65 1.99
C GLU A 152 3.44 10.00 1.05
N PRO A 153 4.68 9.62 1.39
CA PRO A 153 5.79 9.75 0.47
C PRO A 153 5.49 9.09 -0.88
N GLY A 154 5.50 9.90 -1.96
CA GLY A 154 5.17 9.44 -3.31
C GLY A 154 3.68 9.19 -3.59
N LYS A 155 2.78 9.54 -2.67
CA LYS A 155 1.33 9.44 -2.87
C LYS A 155 0.64 10.75 -2.58
N TYR A 156 -0.26 11.12 -3.45
CA TYR A 156 -0.98 12.39 -3.44
C TYR A 156 -2.45 12.16 -3.73
N ILE A 157 -3.31 13.06 -3.23
CA ILE A 157 -4.74 13.08 -3.51
C ILE A 157 -5.17 14.45 -4.03
N LEU A 158 -5.87 14.44 -5.14
CA LEU A 158 -6.65 15.55 -5.66
C LEU A 158 -8.12 15.25 -5.36
N GLN A 159 -8.80 16.14 -4.64
CA GLN A 159 -10.15 15.89 -4.16
C GLN A 159 -11.05 17.10 -4.34
N TYR A 160 -12.34 16.88 -4.67
CA TYR A 160 -13.36 17.90 -4.64
C TYR A 160 -13.82 18.14 -3.19
N LYS A 161 -13.72 19.39 -2.72
CA LYS A 161 -13.93 19.74 -1.30
C LYS A 161 -15.36 19.56 -0.81
N LYS A 162 -16.36 19.73 -1.71
CA LYS A 162 -17.77 19.61 -1.33
C LYS A 162 -18.26 18.17 -1.25
N ASP A 163 -17.63 17.25 -2.01
CA ASP A 163 -17.98 15.82 -2.01
C ASP A 163 -16.74 14.97 -2.18
N GLY A 164 -16.31 14.31 -1.12
CA GLY A 164 -15.13 13.45 -1.08
C GLY A 164 -15.23 12.17 -1.93
N THR A 165 -16.37 11.90 -2.57
CA THR A 165 -16.52 10.78 -3.52
C THR A 165 -15.90 11.07 -4.89
N TYR A 166 -15.50 12.32 -5.14
CA TYR A 166 -14.81 12.73 -6.37
C TYR A 166 -13.35 13.02 -6.07
N PHE A 167 -12.49 12.08 -6.39
CA PHE A 167 -11.05 12.22 -6.15
C PHE A 167 -10.18 11.50 -7.19
N ALA A 168 -8.93 11.88 -7.23
CA ALA A 168 -7.88 11.14 -7.92
C ALA A 168 -6.68 10.96 -7.00
N ARG A 169 -6.23 9.73 -6.80
CA ARG A 169 -4.95 9.43 -6.16
C ARG A 169 -3.86 9.29 -7.20
N ILE A 170 -2.72 9.91 -6.92
CA ILE A 170 -1.52 9.83 -7.75
C ILE A 170 -0.46 9.11 -6.94
N GLU A 171 0.06 8.01 -7.47
CA GLU A 171 1.13 7.22 -6.86
C GLU A 171 2.34 7.21 -7.78
N VAL A 172 3.49 7.57 -7.24
CA VAL A 172 4.77 7.50 -7.94
C VAL A 172 5.29 6.07 -7.87
N LEU A 173 5.40 5.42 -9.02
CA LEU A 173 5.89 4.05 -9.13
C LEU A 173 7.39 4.03 -9.41
N ASP A 174 8.04 2.93 -9.06
CA ASP A 174 9.43 2.68 -9.49
C ASP A 174 9.53 2.75 -11.03
N ALA A 175 10.53 3.46 -11.53
CA ALA A 175 10.77 3.60 -12.97
C ALA A 175 10.98 2.24 -13.67
N LYS A 176 11.45 1.24 -12.92
CA LYS A 176 11.66 -0.15 -13.35
C LYS A 176 10.51 -1.08 -12.96
N ALA A 177 9.37 -0.55 -12.47
CA ALA A 177 8.23 -1.36 -12.11
C ALA A 177 7.74 -2.20 -13.30
N ASN A 178 7.41 -3.46 -13.03
CA ASN A 178 6.81 -4.31 -14.04
C ASN A 178 5.38 -3.85 -14.33
N VAL A 179 5.19 -3.13 -15.44
CA VAL A 179 3.92 -2.54 -15.84
C VAL A 179 2.82 -3.60 -15.99
N ALA A 180 3.13 -4.80 -16.46
CA ALA A 180 2.16 -5.89 -16.55
C ALA A 180 1.66 -6.34 -15.17
N ALA A 181 2.55 -6.42 -14.17
CA ALA A 181 2.17 -6.72 -12.80
C ALA A 181 1.33 -5.58 -12.18
N VAL A 182 1.70 -4.31 -12.44
CA VAL A 182 0.91 -3.14 -12.01
C VAL A 182 -0.48 -3.19 -12.62
N LYS A 183 -0.60 -3.49 -13.92
CA LYS A 183 -1.87 -3.63 -14.61
C LYS A 183 -2.74 -4.74 -14.04
N LYS A 184 -2.14 -5.90 -13.77
CA LYS A 184 -2.85 -7.04 -13.14
C LYS A 184 -3.41 -6.66 -11.77
N ASN A 185 -2.61 -6.00 -10.93
CA ASN A 185 -3.06 -5.54 -9.60
C ASN A 185 -4.15 -4.47 -9.70
N ALA A 186 -4.04 -3.55 -10.67
CA ALA A 186 -5.07 -2.55 -10.94
C ALA A 186 -6.38 -3.18 -11.40
N ALA A 187 -6.32 -4.20 -12.26
CA ALA A 187 -7.51 -4.93 -12.69
C ALA A 187 -8.18 -5.65 -11.52
N GLU A 188 -7.41 -6.32 -10.65
CA GLU A 188 -7.96 -6.95 -9.43
C GLU A 188 -8.63 -5.92 -8.49
N TYR A 189 -8.00 -4.76 -8.31
CA TYR A 189 -8.57 -3.67 -7.52
C TYR A 189 -9.93 -3.21 -8.08
N LEU A 190 -10.02 -3.00 -9.40
CA LEU A 190 -11.22 -2.51 -10.08
C LEU A 190 -12.38 -3.50 -10.09
N LYS A 191 -12.15 -4.81 -9.92
CA LYS A 191 -13.22 -5.83 -9.87
C LYS A 191 -14.24 -5.58 -8.76
N SER A 192 -13.83 -4.91 -7.67
CA SER A 192 -14.76 -4.50 -6.60
C SER A 192 -15.77 -3.45 -7.05
N THR A 193 -15.47 -2.72 -8.12
CA THR A 193 -16.36 -1.71 -8.68
C THR A 193 -17.25 -2.29 -9.77
N GLY A 194 -16.75 -3.24 -10.59
CA GLY A 194 -17.54 -3.84 -11.65
C GLY A 194 -16.71 -4.60 -12.67
N LYS A 195 -17.30 -4.85 -13.84
CA LYS A 195 -16.58 -5.46 -14.96
C LYS A 195 -15.44 -4.54 -15.41
N VAL A 196 -14.22 -5.07 -15.37
CA VAL A 196 -13.03 -4.31 -15.77
C VAL A 196 -12.89 -4.38 -17.28
N ILE A 197 -12.76 -3.23 -17.91
CA ILE A 197 -12.47 -3.08 -19.33
C ILE A 197 -11.18 -2.30 -19.53
N GLU A 198 -10.41 -2.69 -20.52
CA GLU A 198 -9.24 -1.94 -20.98
C GLU A 198 -9.64 -1.01 -22.12
N ILE A 199 -9.36 0.27 -21.94
CA ILE A 199 -9.63 1.29 -22.96
C ILE A 199 -8.42 1.40 -23.89
N LYS A 200 -8.54 0.86 -25.11
CA LYS A 200 -7.43 0.77 -26.07
C LYS A 200 -7.34 1.96 -27.03
N LYS A 201 -8.45 2.66 -27.30
CA LYS A 201 -8.48 3.80 -28.22
C LYS A 201 -8.33 5.11 -27.46
N GLN A 202 -7.34 5.88 -27.86
CA GLN A 202 -6.86 7.07 -27.16
C GLN A 202 -7.37 8.39 -27.75
N ASN A 203 -8.51 8.38 -28.44
CA ASN A 203 -9.15 9.60 -28.96
C ASN A 203 -9.87 10.43 -27.89
N TYR A 204 -9.64 10.09 -26.61
CA TYR A 204 -10.19 10.75 -25.47
C TYR A 204 -9.34 11.97 -25.05
N HIS A 205 -9.74 12.61 -23.97
CA HIS A 205 -9.07 13.74 -23.38
C HIS A 205 -7.54 13.57 -23.35
N PRO A 206 -6.73 14.60 -23.64
CA PRO A 206 -5.27 14.53 -23.73
C PRO A 206 -4.58 13.89 -22.53
N PHE A 207 -5.18 13.94 -21.36
CA PHE A 207 -4.67 13.26 -20.15
C PHE A 207 -4.43 11.76 -20.37
N TYR A 208 -5.32 11.07 -21.10
CA TYR A 208 -5.23 9.62 -21.32
C TYR A 208 -4.25 9.22 -22.42
N ARG A 209 -3.78 10.16 -23.23
CA ARG A 209 -2.81 9.89 -24.31
C ARG A 209 -1.50 9.37 -23.73
N ASN A 210 -0.87 8.45 -24.43
CA ASN A 210 0.41 7.84 -24.06
C ASN A 210 0.40 7.12 -22.70
N ALA A 211 -0.76 6.60 -22.27
CA ALA A 211 -0.83 5.73 -21.13
C ALA A 211 -0.20 4.37 -21.46
N GLU A 212 0.57 3.82 -20.50
CA GLU A 212 1.05 2.43 -20.53
C GLU A 212 -0.15 1.47 -20.52
N PHE A 213 -1.20 1.82 -19.76
CA PHE A 213 -2.53 1.24 -19.82
C PHE A 213 -3.59 2.17 -19.22
N TYR A 214 -4.83 1.95 -19.62
CA TYR A 214 -6.02 2.59 -19.06
C TYR A 214 -7.08 1.52 -18.81
N LEU A 215 -7.42 1.28 -17.54
CA LEU A 215 -8.47 0.38 -17.09
C LEU A 215 -9.64 1.16 -16.51
N HIS A 216 -10.84 0.72 -16.82
CA HIS A 216 -12.10 1.28 -16.33
C HIS A 216 -12.98 0.18 -15.74
N ALA A 217 -13.69 0.51 -14.66
CA ALA A 217 -14.80 -0.29 -14.15
C ALA A 217 -15.89 0.63 -13.62
N SER A 218 -17.15 0.21 -13.77
CA SER A 218 -18.31 0.99 -13.35
C SER A 218 -19.43 0.08 -12.87
N ASN A 219 -20.24 0.62 -11.94
CA ASN A 219 -21.52 0.07 -11.51
C ASN A 219 -22.53 1.20 -11.36
N SER A 220 -23.73 0.93 -10.83
CA SER A 220 -24.78 1.96 -10.66
C SER A 220 -24.41 3.08 -9.68
N LYS A 221 -23.40 2.90 -8.81
CA LYS A 221 -23.04 3.85 -7.74
C LYS A 221 -21.78 4.65 -8.06
N ALA A 222 -20.80 4.04 -8.72
CA ALA A 222 -19.50 4.67 -8.94
C ALA A 222 -18.83 4.15 -10.21
N SER A 223 -17.94 4.99 -10.72
CA SER A 223 -16.99 4.65 -11.77
C SER A 223 -15.57 4.87 -11.27
N GLN A 224 -14.67 3.99 -11.68
CA GLN A 224 -13.24 4.06 -11.36
C GLN A 224 -12.39 3.86 -12.60
N ASN A 225 -11.33 4.66 -12.67
CA ASN A 225 -10.33 4.57 -13.70
C ASN A 225 -8.96 4.33 -13.06
N VAL A 226 -8.16 3.44 -13.62
CA VAL A 226 -6.73 3.35 -13.32
C VAL A 226 -5.94 3.60 -14.59
N VAL A 227 -5.15 4.67 -14.57
CA VAL A 227 -4.27 5.08 -15.65
C VAL A 227 -2.83 5.02 -15.18
N VAL A 228 -1.97 4.38 -15.94
CA VAL A 228 -0.53 4.42 -15.68
C VAL A 228 0.15 5.05 -16.88
N LYS A 229 0.98 6.05 -16.63
CA LYS A 229 1.71 6.77 -17.69
C LYS A 229 2.99 7.40 -17.17
N ARG A 230 3.86 7.79 -18.08
CA ARG A 230 5.06 8.55 -17.74
C ARG A 230 4.77 10.06 -17.81
N VAL A 231 5.22 10.76 -16.77
CA VAL A 231 5.16 12.21 -16.65
C VAL A 231 6.57 12.69 -16.30
N ASN A 232 7.19 13.49 -17.17
CA ASN A 232 8.59 13.90 -17.05
C ASN A 232 9.54 12.72 -16.77
N GLY A 233 9.34 11.59 -17.46
CA GLY A 233 10.13 10.37 -17.30
C GLY A 233 9.82 9.53 -16.05
N LYS A 234 9.02 10.03 -15.10
CA LYS A 234 8.59 9.29 -13.91
C LYS A 234 7.33 8.49 -14.20
N LEU A 235 7.27 7.24 -13.73
CA LEU A 235 6.10 6.39 -13.89
C LEU A 235 5.07 6.72 -12.80
N LEU A 236 3.89 7.15 -13.19
CA LEU A 236 2.80 7.52 -12.28
C LEU A 236 1.58 6.62 -12.50
N LYS A 237 0.93 6.24 -11.41
CA LYS A 237 -0.38 5.60 -11.40
C LYS A 237 -1.42 6.59 -10.89
N PHE A 238 -2.46 6.80 -11.67
CA PHE A 238 -3.61 7.62 -11.34
C PHE A 238 -4.79 6.69 -11.08
N THR A 239 -5.38 6.75 -9.90
CA THR A 239 -6.63 6.07 -9.56
C THR A 239 -7.70 7.13 -9.38
N ILE A 240 -8.64 7.20 -10.30
CA ILE A 240 -9.66 8.25 -10.37
C ILE A 240 -10.99 7.61 -9.97
N HIS A 241 -11.67 8.22 -9.02
CA HIS A 241 -12.96 7.78 -8.51
C HIS A 241 -13.98 8.90 -8.64
N PHE A 242 -15.16 8.56 -9.13
CA PHE A 242 -16.31 9.48 -9.17
C PHE A 242 -17.61 8.70 -8.97
N ALA A 243 -18.55 9.33 -8.26
CA ALA A 243 -19.88 8.79 -8.09
C ALA A 243 -20.65 8.86 -9.42
N ASN A 244 -21.52 7.89 -9.69
CA ASN A 244 -22.42 7.92 -10.84
C ASN A 244 -23.69 8.68 -10.46
N LYS A 245 -23.59 10.02 -10.47
CA LYS A 245 -24.65 10.98 -10.20
C LYS A 245 -24.64 12.05 -11.30
N GLU A 246 -25.73 12.78 -11.44
CA GLU A 246 -25.87 13.86 -12.42
C GLU A 246 -24.77 14.93 -12.28
N GLU A 247 -24.38 15.28 -11.05
CA GLU A 247 -23.34 16.28 -10.78
C GLU A 247 -21.95 15.85 -11.30
N SER A 248 -21.75 14.55 -11.60
CA SER A 248 -20.47 14.03 -12.09
C SER A 248 -20.05 14.65 -13.43
N GLU A 249 -21.00 15.03 -14.26
CA GLU A 249 -20.75 15.69 -15.55
C GLU A 249 -20.08 17.07 -15.36
N GLY A 250 -20.39 17.76 -14.26
CA GLY A 250 -19.77 19.04 -13.91
C GLY A 250 -18.46 18.94 -13.14
N ILE A 251 -18.16 17.82 -12.49
CA ILE A 251 -17.01 17.67 -11.56
C ILE A 251 -15.87 16.89 -12.21
N THR A 252 -16.17 15.75 -12.83
CA THR A 252 -15.17 14.83 -13.38
C THR A 252 -14.28 15.47 -14.45
N PRO A 253 -14.78 16.25 -15.40
CA PRO A 253 -13.92 16.90 -16.41
C PRO A 253 -12.87 17.80 -15.77
N TYR A 254 -13.20 18.56 -14.73
CA TYR A 254 -12.24 19.41 -14.03
C TYR A 254 -11.14 18.60 -13.33
N ILE A 255 -11.47 17.45 -12.74
CA ILE A 255 -10.44 16.55 -12.19
C ILE A 255 -9.48 16.13 -13.29
N ILE A 256 -9.98 15.69 -14.45
CA ILE A 256 -9.16 15.23 -15.57
C ILE A 256 -8.30 16.37 -16.14
N GLU A 257 -8.85 17.57 -16.30
CA GLU A 257 -8.08 18.74 -16.71
C GLU A 257 -6.93 19.06 -15.76
N MET A 258 -7.18 19.03 -14.45
CA MET A 258 -6.14 19.26 -13.44
C MET A 258 -5.07 18.17 -13.50
N LEU A 259 -5.46 16.89 -13.65
CA LEU A 259 -4.53 15.77 -13.79
C LEU A 259 -3.65 15.90 -15.05
N GLN A 260 -4.16 16.50 -16.12
CA GLN A 260 -3.36 16.78 -17.33
C GLN A 260 -2.20 17.74 -17.04
N THR A 261 -2.33 18.62 -16.06
CA THR A 261 -1.27 19.58 -15.69
C THR A 261 -0.22 18.98 -14.76
N THR A 262 -0.31 17.68 -14.43
CA THR A 262 0.61 17.01 -13.52
C THR A 262 2.05 17.10 -14.02
N THR A 263 2.96 17.47 -13.14
CA THR A 263 4.41 17.37 -13.33
C THR A 263 5.03 16.51 -12.23
N ALA A 264 6.14 15.87 -12.52
CA ALA A 264 6.90 15.06 -11.57
C ALA A 264 8.40 15.35 -11.74
N LYS A 265 9.05 15.82 -10.68
CA LYS A 265 10.48 16.24 -10.66
C LYS A 265 11.27 15.45 -9.64
#